data_96c782c224175d92fd0c99fd2a60c119
#
_entry.id   96c782c224175d92fd0c99fd2a60c119
#
_cell.length_a   1.000
_cell.length_b   1.000
_cell.length_c   1.000
_cell.angle_alpha   90.00
_cell.angle_beta   90.00
_cell.angle_gamma   90.00
#
_symmetry.space_group_name_H-M   'P 1'
#
loop_
_entity.id
_entity.type
_entity.pdbx_description
1 polymer ?
#
loop_
_entity_poly.entity_id
_entity_poly.type
_entity_poly.pdbx_seq_one_letter_code
_entity_poly.pdbx_strand_id
1 'polypeptide(L)'
;MPSTGEPAPAEAKSPVESPASIAGQSLAEADAAAWKLGWAKRGRYFEERLGRTLHENFPVIDKIPDGVATSIKSIDLNAATYQNATGLTGRLQKYVSEVSEFIGDRLGNDVVEFSDVKGRALSVAVPKGSVTATQKEVIENVRWWARTLNSPVDIIINEF
;
A
#
# COMPACT_ATOMS: atom_id res chain seq x y z
N MET A 1 13.74 29.50 6.44
CA MET A 1 13.90 28.98 5.95
C MET A 1 13.83 28.84 5.53
N PRO A 2 13.31 29.08 5.95
CA PRO A 2 13.33 28.63 5.58
C PRO A 2 13.06 28.57 5.40
N SER A 3 12.37 28.45 5.96
CA SER A 3 12.31 28.01 5.68
C SER A 3 11.96 28.22 5.61
N THR A 4 11.38 28.41 6.11
CA THR A 4 11.28 28.20 5.92
C THR A 4 10.91 28.26 6.03
N GLY A 5 10.39 28.37 6.65
CA GLY A 5 10.28 27.98 6.63
C GLY A 5 9.88 27.88 6.82
N GLU A 6 9.41 27.74 7.32
CA GLU A 6 9.35 27.16 7.29
C GLU A 6 9.20 26.81 7.42
N PRO A 7 8.76 27.18 7.89
CA PRO A 7 8.82 26.65 8.05
C PRO A 7 8.65 26.40 8.10
N ALA A 8 8.30 26.32 8.84
CA ALA A 8 8.40 25.63 8.78
C ALA A 8 8.09 25.38 9.03
N PRO A 9 7.77 25.35 9.54
CA PRO A 9 7.78 24.77 9.69
C PRO A 9 7.71 24.31 9.66
N ALA A 10 7.51 24.17 10.32
CA ALA A 10 7.75 23.44 10.11
C ALA A 10 7.72 23.00 10.04
N GLU A 11 7.72 22.85 10.63
CA GLU A 11 8.08 22.18 10.32
C GLU A 11 8.44 21.63 10.42
N ALA A 12 8.33 21.70 11.01
CA ALA A 12 8.90 21.14 10.91
C ALA A 12 9.42 20.81 10.91
N LYS A 13 9.64 20.27 11.36
CA LYS A 13 10.36 19.93 11.14
C LYS A 13 10.76 19.31 11.35
N SER A 14 10.76 18.90 11.64
CA SER A 14 11.39 18.22 11.49
C SER A 14 11.74 17.58 11.69
N PRO A 15 11.88 17.21 12.02
CA PRO A 15 12.56 16.50 12.11
C PRO A 15 13.08 15.50 11.99
N VAL A 16 12.81 14.81 12.46
CA VAL A 16 13.38 13.63 12.25
C VAL A 16 13.71 13.44 10.97
N GLU A 17 14.69 12.99 10.78
CA GLU A 17 15.02 12.87 9.49
C GLU A 17 14.58 11.64 8.98
N SER A 18 13.46 11.67 8.48
CA SER A 18 12.98 10.56 7.73
C SER A 18 13.75 10.45 6.42
N PRO A 19 13.78 9.27 5.81
CA PRO A 19 14.39 9.12 4.50
C PRO A 19 13.81 10.07 3.47
N ALA A 20 12.58 10.49 3.66
CA ALA A 20 11.92 11.38 2.73
C ALA A 20 12.45 12.79 2.74
N SER A 21 13.31 13.12 3.69
CA SER A 21 13.92 14.45 3.73
C SER A 21 15.16 14.56 2.86
N ILE A 22 15.55 13.52 2.18
CA ILE A 22 16.74 13.54 1.32
C ILE A 22 16.58 14.62 0.27
N ALA A 23 17.67 15.37 0.03
CA ALA A 23 17.72 16.43 -0.96
C ALA A 23 16.72 17.58 -0.69
N GLY A 24 16.31 17.76 0.57
CA GLY A 24 15.41 18.83 0.92
C GLY A 24 13.94 18.57 0.63
N GLN A 25 13.60 17.37 0.18
CA GLN A 25 12.21 17.02 -0.03
C GLN A 25 11.52 16.73 1.29
N SER A 26 10.29 17.19 1.43
CA SER A 26 9.43 16.72 2.50
C SER A 26 8.89 15.35 2.17
N LEU A 27 8.37 14.65 3.18
CA LEU A 27 7.74 13.34 2.97
C LEU A 27 6.55 13.45 2.01
N ALA A 28 5.75 14.50 2.15
CA ALA A 28 4.61 14.70 1.26
C ALA A 28 5.05 14.93 -0.19
N GLU A 29 6.15 15.67 -0.38
CA GLU A 29 6.68 15.87 -1.73
C GLU A 29 7.22 14.57 -2.33
N ALA A 30 7.89 13.77 -1.52
CA ALA A 30 8.40 12.48 -1.98
C ALA A 30 7.25 11.53 -2.34
N ASP A 31 6.19 11.51 -1.53
CA ASP A 31 5.00 10.70 -1.82
C ASP A 31 4.36 11.13 -3.13
N ALA A 32 4.20 12.42 -3.34
CA ALA A 32 3.61 12.94 -4.57
C ALA A 32 4.47 12.59 -5.79
N ALA A 33 5.78 12.71 -5.66
CA ALA A 33 6.71 12.40 -6.75
C ALA A 33 6.70 10.91 -7.10
N ALA A 34 6.44 10.06 -6.12
CA ALA A 34 6.45 8.62 -6.32
C ALA A 34 5.41 8.18 -7.36
N TRP A 35 4.29 8.91 -7.47
CA TRP A 35 3.24 8.58 -8.45
C TRP A 35 3.69 8.78 -9.89
N LYS A 36 4.80 9.49 -10.12
CA LYS A 36 5.35 9.70 -11.45
C LYS A 36 6.42 8.68 -11.81
N LEU A 37 6.80 7.79 -10.89
CA LEU A 37 7.76 6.75 -11.15
C LEU A 37 7.13 5.63 -11.98
N GLY A 38 7.97 4.85 -12.67
CA GLY A 38 7.50 3.65 -13.32
C GLY A 38 6.95 2.66 -12.28
N TRP A 39 6.10 1.76 -12.73
CA TRP A 39 5.34 0.90 -11.83
C TRP A 39 6.21 0.12 -10.83
N ALA A 40 7.37 -0.36 -11.26
CA ALA A 40 8.24 -1.14 -10.38
C ALA A 40 8.86 -0.29 -9.28
N LYS A 41 9.35 0.91 -9.62
CA LYS A 41 9.94 1.81 -8.64
C LYS A 41 8.88 2.36 -7.70
N ARG A 42 7.70 2.68 -8.22
CA ARG A 42 6.58 3.13 -7.42
C ARG A 42 6.17 2.07 -6.42
N GLY A 43 6.08 0.82 -6.87
CA GLY A 43 5.75 -0.30 -5.98
C GLY A 43 6.73 -0.40 -4.84
N ARG A 44 8.04 -0.38 -5.13
CA ARG A 44 9.05 -0.46 -4.08
C ARG A 44 8.97 0.72 -3.13
N TYR A 45 8.73 1.92 -3.65
CA TYR A 45 8.61 3.11 -2.80
C TYR A 45 7.50 2.93 -1.75
N PHE A 46 6.30 2.51 -2.19
CA PHE A 46 5.17 2.40 -1.28
C PHE A 46 5.27 1.16 -0.38
N GLU A 47 5.94 0.10 -0.83
CA GLU A 47 6.24 -1.03 0.05
C GLU A 47 7.10 -0.57 1.23
N GLU A 48 8.13 0.24 0.97
CA GLU A 48 8.95 0.79 2.04
C GLU A 48 8.15 1.78 2.90
N ARG A 49 7.37 2.63 2.24
CA ARG A 49 6.58 3.66 2.91
C ARG A 49 5.55 3.06 3.87
N LEU A 50 5.01 1.90 3.52
CA LEU A 50 4.01 1.20 4.32
C LEU A 50 4.60 0.09 5.18
N GLY A 51 5.92 0.02 5.28
CA GLY A 51 6.57 -0.79 6.30
C GLY A 51 6.87 -2.23 5.94
N ARG A 52 7.24 -2.51 4.68
CA ARG A 52 7.66 -3.85 4.31
C ARG A 52 8.76 -4.35 5.24
N THR A 53 8.63 -5.59 5.71
CA THR A 53 9.63 -6.23 6.57
C THR A 53 10.17 -7.52 5.95
N LEU A 54 9.46 -8.13 5.02
CA LEU A 54 9.93 -9.33 4.34
C LEU A 54 10.79 -8.95 3.13
N HIS A 55 11.55 -9.92 2.64
CA HIS A 55 12.37 -9.71 1.44
C HIS A 55 11.49 -9.19 0.29
N GLU A 56 12.06 -8.29 -0.54
CA GLU A 56 11.26 -7.65 -1.61
C GLU A 56 10.67 -8.64 -2.61
N ASN A 57 11.26 -9.83 -2.73
CA ASN A 57 10.75 -10.86 -3.62
C ASN A 57 9.98 -11.96 -2.89
N PHE A 58 9.67 -11.74 -1.60
CA PHE A 58 8.88 -12.73 -0.86
C PHE A 58 7.50 -12.87 -1.51
N PRO A 59 7.04 -14.11 -1.76
CA PRO A 59 5.79 -14.30 -2.50
C PRO A 59 4.58 -13.75 -1.77
N VAL A 60 3.72 -13.07 -2.49
CA VAL A 60 2.39 -12.58 -2.11
C VAL A 60 2.39 -11.49 -1.04
N ILE A 61 3.02 -11.71 0.13
CA ILE A 61 2.91 -10.74 1.23
C ILE A 61 4.21 -9.98 1.44
N ASP A 62 4.10 -8.80 2.00
CA ASP A 62 5.21 -7.88 2.22
C ASP A 62 5.56 -7.71 3.69
N LYS A 63 4.62 -8.00 4.58
CA LYS A 63 4.83 -7.95 6.03
C LYS A 63 3.78 -8.80 6.72
N ILE A 64 4.04 -9.13 7.99
CA ILE A 64 3.11 -9.91 8.79
C ILE A 64 3.06 -9.37 10.22
N PRO A 65 2.66 -8.09 10.40
CA PRO A 65 2.60 -7.50 11.73
C PRO A 65 1.54 -8.19 12.57
N ASP A 66 1.93 -8.63 13.78
CA ASP A 66 1.02 -9.30 14.73
C ASP A 66 0.27 -10.47 14.08
N GLY A 67 0.91 -11.14 13.13
CA GLY A 67 0.30 -12.28 12.45
C GLY A 67 -0.65 -11.94 11.32
N VAL A 68 -0.79 -10.66 10.96
CA VAL A 68 -1.66 -10.26 9.85
C VAL A 68 -0.86 -10.28 8.55
N ALA A 69 -1.06 -11.32 7.74
CA ALA A 69 -0.39 -11.45 6.44
C ALA A 69 -0.87 -10.32 5.52
N THR A 70 0.03 -9.39 5.20
CA THR A 70 -0.33 -8.15 4.52
C THR A 70 0.41 -8.00 3.21
N SER A 71 -0.34 -7.81 2.13
CA SER A 71 0.21 -7.44 0.83
C SER A 71 0.09 -5.93 0.67
N ILE A 72 1.16 -5.29 0.19
CA ILE A 72 1.20 -3.86 -0.07
C ILE A 72 1.19 -3.64 -1.57
N LYS A 73 0.26 -2.83 -2.06
CA LYS A 73 0.12 -2.52 -3.48
C LYS A 73 -0.04 -1.03 -3.66
N SER A 74 0.31 -0.53 -4.83
CA SER A 74 0.02 0.86 -5.20
C SER A 74 -0.86 0.86 -6.43
N ILE A 75 -1.94 1.65 -6.40
CA ILE A 75 -2.85 1.79 -7.52
C ILE A 75 -3.02 3.27 -7.81
N ASP A 76 -2.64 3.69 -9.01
CA ASP A 76 -2.88 5.08 -9.42
C ASP A 76 -4.33 5.21 -9.88
N LEU A 77 -5.19 5.64 -8.97
CA LEU A 77 -6.62 5.77 -9.25
C LEU A 77 -6.92 6.84 -10.32
N ASN A 78 -5.94 7.68 -10.65
CA ASN A 78 -6.11 8.66 -11.74
C ASN A 78 -5.94 8.02 -13.11
N ALA A 79 -5.40 6.81 -13.19
CA ALA A 79 -5.20 6.15 -14.47
C ALA A 79 -6.55 5.80 -15.12
N ALA A 80 -6.58 5.86 -16.45
CA ALA A 80 -7.82 5.64 -17.20
C ALA A 80 -8.47 4.28 -16.88
N THR A 81 -7.66 3.25 -16.72
CA THR A 81 -8.15 1.91 -16.41
C THR A 81 -9.03 1.90 -15.16
N TYR A 82 -8.71 2.73 -14.17
CA TYR A 82 -9.42 2.73 -12.89
C TYR A 82 -10.53 3.76 -12.79
N GLN A 83 -10.75 4.53 -13.85
CA GLN A 83 -11.96 5.36 -13.95
C GLN A 83 -13.18 4.49 -14.24
N ASN A 84 -12.96 3.25 -14.62
CA ASN A 84 -13.99 2.27 -14.95
C ASN A 84 -14.16 1.31 -13.76
N ALA A 85 -15.39 1.16 -13.30
CA ALA A 85 -15.68 0.32 -12.13
C ALA A 85 -15.20 -1.13 -12.31
N THR A 86 -15.36 -1.67 -13.52
CA THR A 86 -14.95 -3.06 -13.81
C THR A 86 -13.44 -3.23 -13.67
N GLY A 87 -12.66 -2.27 -14.18
CA GLY A 87 -11.20 -2.33 -14.11
C GLY A 87 -10.70 -2.32 -12.67
N LEU A 88 -11.23 -1.43 -11.85
CA LEU A 88 -10.83 -1.32 -10.46
C LEU A 88 -11.29 -2.55 -9.66
N THR A 89 -12.54 -3.00 -9.86
CA THR A 89 -13.06 -4.19 -9.19
C THR A 89 -12.18 -5.39 -9.48
N GLY A 90 -11.85 -5.62 -10.76
CA GLY A 90 -11.04 -6.78 -11.15
C GLY A 90 -9.66 -6.76 -10.51
N ARG A 91 -9.03 -5.58 -10.47
CA ARG A 91 -7.71 -5.45 -9.88
C ARG A 91 -7.72 -5.72 -8.38
N LEU A 92 -8.68 -5.14 -7.67
CA LEU A 92 -8.79 -5.34 -6.22
C LEU A 92 -9.13 -6.80 -5.89
N GLN A 93 -10.05 -7.42 -6.64
CA GLN A 93 -10.41 -8.81 -6.40
C GLN A 93 -9.22 -9.74 -6.63
N LYS A 94 -8.40 -9.46 -7.64
CA LYS A 94 -7.21 -10.25 -7.90
C LYS A 94 -6.26 -10.18 -6.71
N TYR A 95 -5.98 -8.99 -6.21
CA TYR A 95 -5.08 -8.82 -5.07
C TYR A 95 -5.62 -9.46 -3.80
N VAL A 96 -6.91 -9.30 -3.55
CA VAL A 96 -7.56 -9.91 -2.39
C VAL A 96 -7.48 -11.43 -2.46
N SER A 97 -7.74 -12.02 -3.64
CA SER A 97 -7.69 -13.46 -3.81
C SER A 97 -6.31 -14.02 -3.54
N GLU A 98 -5.26 -13.32 -3.99
CA GLU A 98 -3.88 -13.75 -3.75
C GLU A 98 -3.58 -13.82 -2.24
N VAL A 99 -4.01 -12.80 -1.50
CA VAL A 99 -3.80 -12.77 -0.04
C VAL A 99 -4.66 -13.81 0.66
N SER A 100 -5.90 -13.96 0.22
CA SER A 100 -6.82 -14.93 0.82
C SER A 100 -6.31 -16.36 0.67
N GLU A 101 -5.64 -16.66 -0.43
CA GLU A 101 -5.15 -18.01 -0.74
C GLU A 101 -3.75 -18.29 -0.22
N PHE A 102 -3.09 -17.29 0.37
CA PHE A 102 -1.74 -17.45 0.88
C PHE A 102 -1.72 -18.43 2.06
N ILE A 103 -0.89 -19.47 1.98
CA ILE A 103 -0.81 -20.49 3.02
C ILE A 103 0.59 -20.63 3.62
N GLY A 104 1.47 -19.66 3.33
CA GLY A 104 2.84 -19.70 3.82
C GLY A 104 3.82 -19.79 2.66
N ASP A 105 5.05 -19.38 2.91
CA ASP A 105 6.13 -19.49 1.93
C ASP A 105 7.46 -19.23 2.62
N ARG A 106 8.53 -19.39 1.86
CA ARG A 106 9.87 -19.09 2.39
C ARG A 106 10.73 -18.52 1.27
N LEU A 107 11.59 -17.58 1.65
CA LEU A 107 12.60 -17.03 0.75
C LEU A 107 13.79 -16.60 1.61
N GLY A 108 14.93 -17.25 1.39
CA GLY A 108 16.12 -17.00 2.21
C GLY A 108 15.84 -17.32 3.67
N ASN A 109 16.08 -16.34 4.54
CA ASN A 109 15.85 -16.49 5.97
C ASN A 109 14.43 -16.13 6.38
N ASP A 110 13.63 -15.60 5.45
CA ASP A 110 12.24 -15.26 5.76
C ASP A 110 11.38 -16.49 5.56
N VAL A 111 10.70 -16.90 6.62
CA VAL A 111 9.82 -18.06 6.62
C VAL A 111 8.51 -17.66 7.26
N VAL A 112 7.40 -17.87 6.55
CA VAL A 112 6.06 -17.68 7.11
C VAL A 112 5.31 -18.98 6.93
N GLU A 113 4.87 -19.57 8.03
CA GLU A 113 4.11 -20.81 7.99
C GLU A 113 2.63 -20.50 8.14
N PHE A 114 1.80 -21.43 7.71
CA PHE A 114 0.36 -21.23 7.80
C PHE A 114 -0.09 -20.90 9.23
N SER A 115 0.54 -21.55 10.22
CA SER A 115 0.21 -21.32 11.62
C SER A 115 0.57 -19.89 12.10
N ASP A 116 1.43 -19.18 11.37
CA ASP A 116 1.78 -17.81 11.70
C ASP A 116 0.72 -16.82 11.28
N VAL A 117 -0.17 -17.22 10.36
CA VAL A 117 -1.17 -16.31 9.77
C VAL A 117 -2.41 -16.27 10.65
N LYS A 118 -2.59 -15.14 11.35
CA LYS A 118 -3.74 -14.92 12.25
C LYS A 118 -4.82 -14.09 11.60
N GLY A 119 -4.47 -13.35 10.57
CA GLY A 119 -5.40 -12.51 9.82
C GLY A 119 -4.76 -12.13 8.51
N ARG A 120 -5.51 -11.41 7.66
CA ARG A 120 -5.05 -11.06 6.30
C ARG A 120 -5.48 -9.64 5.95
N ALA A 121 -4.61 -8.93 5.26
CA ALA A 121 -4.90 -7.56 4.85
C ALA A 121 -4.28 -7.25 3.49
N LEU A 122 -4.96 -6.41 2.74
CA LEU A 122 -4.44 -5.79 1.53
C LEU A 122 -4.33 -4.29 1.82
N SER A 123 -3.11 -3.78 1.84
CA SER A 123 -2.83 -2.38 2.09
C SER A 123 -2.53 -1.71 0.75
N VAL A 124 -3.35 -0.75 0.35
CA VAL A 124 -3.25 -0.13 -0.97
C VAL A 124 -2.91 1.34 -0.83
N ALA A 125 -1.82 1.77 -1.47
CA ALA A 125 -1.49 3.17 -1.60
C ALA A 125 -2.20 3.74 -2.82
N VAL A 126 -2.85 4.88 -2.66
CA VAL A 126 -3.52 5.60 -3.77
C VAL A 126 -3.13 7.07 -3.70
N PRO A 127 -3.20 7.81 -4.81
CA PRO A 127 -2.88 9.24 -4.79
C PRO A 127 -3.87 10.02 -3.91
N LYS A 128 -3.34 10.98 -3.18
CA LYS A 128 -4.14 11.78 -2.26
C LYS A 128 -5.23 12.53 -3.02
N GLY A 129 -6.45 12.43 -2.50
CA GLY A 129 -7.59 13.12 -3.10
C GLY A 129 -8.08 12.53 -4.40
N SER A 130 -7.61 11.35 -4.79
CA SER A 130 -7.95 10.77 -6.10
C SER A 130 -9.23 9.92 -6.09
N VAL A 131 -9.73 9.54 -4.91
CA VAL A 131 -10.84 8.60 -4.82
C VAL A 131 -12.15 9.27 -5.22
N THR A 132 -12.72 8.86 -6.34
CA THR A 132 -14.01 9.36 -6.81
C THR A 132 -15.15 8.66 -6.10
N ALA A 133 -16.38 9.19 -6.25
CA ALA A 133 -17.57 8.55 -5.66
C ALA A 133 -17.74 7.12 -6.21
N THR A 134 -17.56 6.93 -7.51
CA THR A 134 -17.65 5.60 -8.13
C THR A 134 -16.59 4.66 -7.57
N GLN A 135 -15.36 5.14 -7.44
CA GLN A 135 -14.27 4.32 -6.92
C GLN A 135 -14.51 3.97 -5.46
N LYS A 136 -15.05 4.90 -4.68
CA LYS A 136 -15.38 4.62 -3.27
C LYS A 136 -16.41 3.50 -3.18
N GLU A 137 -17.41 3.53 -4.04
CA GLU A 137 -18.44 2.48 -4.07
C GLU A 137 -17.81 1.14 -4.43
N VAL A 138 -16.93 1.10 -5.43
CA VAL A 138 -16.22 -0.12 -5.81
C VAL A 138 -15.45 -0.68 -4.63
N ILE A 139 -14.70 0.18 -3.95
CA ILE A 139 -13.88 -0.24 -2.80
C ILE A 139 -14.76 -0.84 -1.70
N GLU A 140 -15.89 -0.20 -1.39
CA GLU A 140 -16.78 -0.72 -0.36
C GLU A 140 -17.40 -2.05 -0.76
N ASN A 141 -17.77 -2.20 -2.02
CA ASN A 141 -18.32 -3.47 -2.51
C ASN A 141 -17.28 -4.59 -2.45
N VAL A 142 -16.03 -4.31 -2.83
CA VAL A 142 -14.98 -5.32 -2.75
C VAL A 142 -14.65 -5.64 -1.30
N ARG A 143 -14.65 -4.64 -0.41
CA ARG A 143 -14.47 -4.87 1.03
C ARG A 143 -15.50 -5.86 1.56
N TRP A 144 -16.76 -5.66 1.19
CA TRP A 144 -17.82 -6.53 1.64
C TRP A 144 -17.60 -7.96 1.14
N TRP A 145 -17.30 -8.09 -0.15
CA TRP A 145 -17.03 -9.40 -0.74
C TRP A 145 -15.82 -10.08 -0.08
N ALA A 146 -14.76 -9.33 0.18
CA ALA A 146 -13.54 -9.87 0.78
C ALA A 146 -13.79 -10.46 2.17
N ARG A 147 -14.75 -9.93 2.89
CA ARG A 147 -15.11 -10.45 4.22
C ARG A 147 -15.91 -11.73 4.16
N THR A 148 -16.48 -12.06 3.01
CA THR A 148 -17.28 -13.29 2.85
C THR A 148 -16.42 -14.50 2.47
N LEU A 149 -15.14 -14.30 2.18
CA LEU A 149 -14.26 -15.39 1.78
C LEU A 149 -13.96 -16.31 2.97
N ASN A 150 -13.57 -17.57 2.65
CA ASN A 150 -13.19 -18.50 3.70
C ASN A 150 -12.02 -17.96 4.54
N SER A 151 -11.09 -17.29 3.89
CA SER A 151 -10.01 -16.56 4.57
C SER A 151 -10.23 -15.09 4.29
N PRO A 152 -10.97 -14.38 5.18
CA PRO A 152 -11.31 -12.98 4.94
C PRO A 152 -10.08 -12.08 4.87
N VAL A 153 -10.20 -11.00 4.08
CA VAL A 153 -9.12 -10.04 3.89
C VAL A 153 -9.66 -8.65 4.14
N ASP A 154 -8.97 -7.89 4.98
CA ASP A 154 -9.29 -6.48 5.21
C ASP A 154 -8.58 -5.63 4.17
N ILE A 155 -9.28 -4.66 3.60
CA ILE A 155 -8.70 -3.72 2.63
C ILE A 155 -8.47 -2.38 3.33
N ILE A 156 -7.23 -1.93 3.30
CA ILE A 156 -6.83 -0.66 3.93
C ILE A 156 -6.38 0.28 2.82
N ILE A 157 -7.05 1.42 2.70
CA ILE A 157 -6.71 2.43 1.70
C ILE A 157 -5.87 3.52 2.36
N ASN A 158 -4.70 3.79 1.80
CA ASN A 158 -3.76 4.79 2.30
C ASN A 158 -3.57 5.84 1.21
N GLU A 159 -3.82 7.10 1.51
CA GLU A 159 -3.67 8.18 0.54
C GLU A 159 -2.34 8.92 0.74
N PHE A 160 -1.61 9.07 -0.35
CA PHE A 160 -0.30 9.74 -0.32
C PHE A 160 -0.17 10.76 -1.44
#